data_315c6ad90e31312e4ba97bb663f4d182
#
_entry.id   315c6ad90e31312e4ba97bb663f4d182
#
_cell.length_a   1.000
_cell.length_b   1.000
_cell.length_c   1.000
_cell.angle_alpha   90.00
_cell.angle_beta   90.00
_cell.angle_gamma   90.00
#
_symmetry.space_group_name_H-M   'P 1'
#
loop_
_entity.id
_entity.type
_entity.pdbx_description
1 polymer ?
#
loop_
_entity_poly.entity_id
_entity_poly.type
_entity_poly.pdbx_seq_one_letter_code
_entity_poly.pdbx_strand_id
1 'polypeptide(L)'
;MERLKRMSVFAKVVECGSFTAAARQLDMSVSSISQTVSKLENELQVKLLNRSTRRIGLTEAGKIYYQGCRRMLQEVSEVHEQLYEFNNTPTGTLRIGSSSTMAQNVLATMTADMLKEYPGLTVNLVTGIPAPDLIADGLDVVIRTGALQDSSLFSKRLGSMPMVICAAKSYLSQHGTPQKPSDMVNFSWLEYSVRPDSEFELIAPEGITTRISPQGRFVTNDSQTMIRWLKAGAGIAYAPLMWVIEEIKRGEIEILFKSYHSDPRPVYALYTEKDKLPLKVQVCIDYLTEYFKRVAEVYQGYR
;
A
#
# COMPACT_ATOMS: atom_id res chain seq x y z
N MET A 1 18.61 18.33 -26.27
CA MET A 1 17.75 17.19 -26.63
C MET A 1 18.44 15.82 -26.51
N GLU A 2 19.65 15.64 -27.04
CA GLU A 2 20.35 14.34 -26.97
C GLU A 2 20.62 13.81 -25.55
N ARG A 3 20.97 14.70 -24.60
CA ARG A 3 21.29 14.32 -23.23
C ARG A 3 20.05 13.72 -22.50
N LEU A 4 18.87 14.33 -22.65
CA LEU A 4 17.62 13.81 -22.12
C LEU A 4 17.30 12.41 -22.63
N LYS A 5 17.50 12.17 -23.93
CA LYS A 5 17.33 10.84 -24.53
C LYS A 5 18.27 9.81 -23.89
N ARG A 6 19.54 10.18 -23.65
CA ARG A 6 20.51 9.28 -23.00
C ARG A 6 20.13 8.98 -21.54
N MET A 7 19.64 9.98 -20.81
CA MET A 7 19.16 9.82 -19.44
C MET A 7 17.95 8.88 -19.38
N SER A 8 16.98 9.04 -20.29
CA SER A 8 15.82 8.17 -20.40
C SER A 8 16.21 6.72 -20.73
N VAL A 9 17.11 6.52 -21.68
CA VAL A 9 17.61 5.18 -22.03
C VAL A 9 18.33 4.52 -20.85
N PHE A 10 19.19 5.27 -20.15
CA PHE A 10 19.87 4.77 -18.95
C PHE A 10 18.88 4.37 -17.87
N ALA A 11 17.91 5.23 -17.54
CA ALA A 11 16.89 4.95 -16.54
C ALA A 11 16.11 3.67 -16.91
N LYS A 12 15.73 3.53 -18.18
CA LYS A 12 15.00 2.34 -18.65
C LYS A 12 15.83 1.05 -18.54
N VAL A 13 17.15 1.12 -18.82
CA VAL A 13 18.05 -0.03 -18.62
C VAL A 13 18.11 -0.46 -17.17
N VAL A 14 18.14 0.49 -16.24
CA VAL A 14 18.13 0.21 -14.80
C VAL A 14 16.80 -0.40 -14.36
N GLU A 15 15.67 0.18 -14.77
CA GLU A 15 14.32 -0.32 -14.47
C GLU A 15 14.10 -1.75 -14.95
N CYS A 16 14.54 -2.06 -16.18
CA CYS A 16 14.40 -3.39 -16.75
C CYS A 16 15.43 -4.40 -16.24
N GLY A 17 16.49 -3.94 -15.57
CA GLY A 17 17.62 -4.79 -15.14
C GLY A 17 18.36 -5.50 -16.29
N SER A 18 18.07 -5.13 -17.55
CA SER A 18 18.59 -5.79 -18.74
C SER A 18 18.60 -4.87 -19.96
N PHE A 19 19.71 -4.85 -20.68
CA PHE A 19 19.81 -4.13 -21.97
C PHE A 19 18.84 -4.68 -23.02
N THR A 20 18.64 -6.00 -23.05
CA THR A 20 17.72 -6.66 -24.00
C THR A 20 16.26 -6.32 -23.69
N ALA A 21 15.88 -6.30 -22.42
CA ALA A 21 14.52 -5.92 -22.02
C ALA A 21 14.24 -4.43 -22.30
N ALA A 22 15.21 -3.55 -21.99
CA ALA A 22 15.10 -2.13 -22.31
C ALA A 22 15.01 -1.87 -23.82
N ALA A 23 15.78 -2.61 -24.62
CA ALA A 23 15.77 -2.51 -26.06
C ALA A 23 14.39 -2.82 -26.67
N ARG A 24 13.72 -3.87 -26.16
CA ARG A 24 12.35 -4.23 -26.56
C ARG A 24 11.34 -3.14 -26.19
N GLN A 25 11.45 -2.55 -24.99
CA GLN A 25 10.51 -1.53 -24.52
C GLN A 25 10.70 -0.18 -25.21
N LEU A 26 11.92 0.12 -25.67
CA LEU A 26 12.24 1.38 -26.34
C LEU A 26 12.23 1.27 -27.88
N ASP A 27 11.89 0.11 -28.42
CA ASP A 27 11.98 -0.20 -29.86
C ASP A 27 13.34 0.17 -30.49
N MET A 28 14.40 -0.24 -29.79
CA MET A 28 15.79 0.04 -30.16
C MET A 28 16.60 -1.27 -30.22
N SER A 29 17.70 -1.26 -30.97
CA SER A 29 18.66 -2.38 -30.93
C SER A 29 19.44 -2.38 -29.61
N VAL A 30 19.82 -3.57 -29.12
CA VAL A 30 20.65 -3.71 -27.92
C VAL A 30 21.98 -2.97 -28.03
N SER A 31 22.58 -2.98 -29.24
CA SER A 31 23.80 -2.26 -29.53
C SER A 31 23.63 -0.74 -29.42
N SER A 32 22.49 -0.20 -29.91
CA SER A 32 22.16 1.23 -29.80
C SER A 32 21.99 1.65 -28.34
N ILE A 33 21.27 0.86 -27.54
CA ILE A 33 21.10 1.11 -26.09
C ILE A 33 22.46 1.13 -25.40
N SER A 34 23.32 0.11 -25.66
CA SER A 34 24.64 0.01 -25.03
C SER A 34 25.54 1.19 -25.40
N GLN A 35 25.54 1.63 -26.69
CA GLN A 35 26.28 2.81 -27.14
C GLN A 35 25.75 4.08 -26.46
N THR A 36 24.43 4.22 -26.33
CA THR A 36 23.81 5.39 -25.72
C THR A 36 24.23 5.53 -24.27
N VAL A 37 24.20 4.43 -23.49
CA VAL A 37 24.67 4.42 -22.10
C VAL A 37 26.17 4.68 -22.01
N SER A 38 27.00 4.09 -22.91
CA SER A 38 28.44 4.33 -22.92
C SER A 38 28.79 5.79 -23.25
N LYS A 39 28.07 6.43 -24.18
CA LYS A 39 28.22 7.87 -24.45
C LYS A 39 27.89 8.72 -23.24
N LEU A 40 26.82 8.36 -22.48
CA LEU A 40 26.46 9.04 -21.25
C LEU A 40 27.55 8.92 -20.16
N GLU A 41 28.07 7.71 -19.94
CA GLU A 41 29.17 7.48 -18.99
C GLU A 41 30.44 8.27 -19.39
N ASN A 42 30.74 8.34 -20.69
CA ASN A 42 31.89 9.10 -21.19
C ASN A 42 31.70 10.62 -21.03
N GLU A 43 30.48 11.14 -21.24
CA GLU A 43 30.19 12.56 -20.98
C GLU A 43 30.32 12.93 -19.49
N LEU A 44 29.90 12.03 -18.61
CA LEU A 44 29.97 12.24 -17.19
C LEU A 44 31.34 11.90 -16.59
N GLN A 45 32.25 11.31 -17.39
CA GLN A 45 33.57 10.83 -16.96
C GLN A 45 33.52 9.88 -15.76
N VAL A 46 32.39 9.12 -15.65
CA VAL A 46 32.15 8.18 -14.55
C VAL A 46 31.36 6.96 -15.04
N LYS A 47 31.65 5.80 -14.45
CA LYS A 47 30.84 4.59 -14.68
C LYS A 47 29.60 4.61 -13.84
N LEU A 48 28.43 4.41 -14.48
CA LEU A 48 27.14 4.33 -13.83
C LEU A 48 26.70 2.89 -13.60
N LEU A 49 27.13 1.97 -14.46
CA LEU A 49 26.78 0.55 -14.39
C LEU A 49 28.00 -0.34 -14.15
N ASN A 50 27.84 -1.29 -13.24
CA ASN A 50 28.73 -2.45 -13.10
C ASN A 50 28.28 -3.52 -14.10
N ARG A 51 29.08 -3.74 -15.14
CA ARG A 51 28.81 -4.75 -16.16
C ARG A 51 29.37 -6.10 -15.71
N SER A 52 28.58 -6.93 -15.03
CA SER A 52 28.89 -8.35 -14.90
C SER A 52 28.08 -9.15 -15.93
N THR A 53 28.60 -10.28 -16.36
CA THR A 53 27.98 -11.13 -17.40
C THR A 53 26.61 -11.73 -16.99
N ARG A 54 26.18 -11.55 -15.74
CA ARG A 54 24.94 -12.14 -15.20
C ARG A 54 23.90 -11.15 -14.68
N ARG A 55 24.28 -9.93 -14.29
CA ARG A 55 23.33 -8.89 -13.81
C ARG A 55 23.88 -7.49 -14.04
N ILE A 56 22.99 -6.54 -14.31
CA ILE A 56 23.30 -5.11 -14.33
C ILE A 56 23.19 -4.62 -12.88
N GLY A 57 24.29 -4.07 -12.35
CA GLY A 57 24.31 -3.40 -11.05
C GLY A 57 24.61 -1.91 -11.22
N LEU A 58 24.07 -1.07 -10.34
CA LEU A 58 24.44 0.35 -10.28
C LEU A 58 25.73 0.52 -9.48
N THR A 59 26.60 1.45 -9.94
CA THR A 59 27.64 2.03 -9.11
C THR A 59 27.03 3.04 -8.12
N GLU A 60 27.78 3.53 -7.14
CA GLU A 60 27.30 4.61 -6.27
C GLU A 60 26.94 5.88 -7.07
N ALA A 61 27.78 6.25 -8.04
CA ALA A 61 27.47 7.33 -8.99
C ALA A 61 26.21 7.02 -9.81
N GLY A 62 26.05 5.76 -10.23
CA GLY A 62 24.86 5.28 -10.95
C GLY A 62 23.57 5.42 -10.13
N LYS A 63 23.60 5.14 -8.84
CA LYS A 63 22.44 5.34 -7.95
C LYS A 63 22.04 6.80 -7.88
N ILE A 64 23.00 7.69 -7.62
CA ILE A 64 22.76 9.14 -7.56
C ILE A 64 22.19 9.64 -8.88
N TYR A 65 22.79 9.25 -9.98
CA TYR A 65 22.38 9.70 -11.31
C TYR A 65 21.02 9.15 -11.71
N TYR A 66 20.72 7.88 -11.38
CA TYR A 66 19.42 7.26 -11.62
C TYR A 66 18.28 7.97 -10.87
N GLN A 67 18.50 8.32 -9.62
CA GLN A 67 17.51 9.12 -8.87
C GLN A 67 17.25 10.48 -9.53
N GLY A 68 18.29 11.14 -10.02
CA GLY A 68 18.15 12.37 -10.79
C GLY A 68 17.37 12.18 -12.09
N CYS A 69 17.68 11.12 -12.85
CA CYS A 69 16.97 10.78 -14.08
C CYS A 69 15.47 10.52 -13.81
N ARG A 70 15.15 9.77 -12.77
CA ARG A 70 13.76 9.48 -12.39
C ARG A 70 12.97 10.75 -12.10
N ARG A 71 13.49 11.65 -11.26
CA ARG A 71 12.83 12.93 -10.95
C ARG A 71 12.57 13.74 -12.20
N MET A 72 13.58 13.88 -13.05
CA MET A 72 13.45 14.65 -14.28
C MET A 72 12.44 14.04 -15.27
N LEU A 73 12.43 12.71 -15.43
CA LEU A 73 11.46 12.03 -16.29
C LEU A 73 10.04 12.15 -15.73
N GLN A 74 9.90 12.16 -14.42
CA GLN A 74 8.63 12.41 -13.75
C GLN A 74 8.13 13.83 -13.99
N GLU A 75 8.97 14.85 -13.83
CA GLU A 75 8.65 16.26 -14.15
C GLU A 75 8.17 16.43 -15.59
N VAL A 76 8.87 15.80 -16.56
CA VAL A 76 8.44 15.84 -17.96
C VAL A 76 7.10 15.16 -18.17
N SER A 77 6.85 14.03 -17.51
CA SER A 77 5.55 13.35 -17.53
C SER A 77 4.45 14.21 -16.94
N GLU A 78 4.69 14.86 -15.81
CA GLU A 78 3.76 15.75 -15.13
C GLU A 78 3.38 16.96 -16.00
N VAL A 79 4.35 17.56 -16.71
CA VAL A 79 4.06 18.64 -17.67
C VAL A 79 3.16 18.14 -18.81
N HIS A 80 3.39 16.95 -19.34
CA HIS A 80 2.52 16.38 -20.35
C HIS A 80 1.12 16.05 -19.79
N GLU A 81 1.04 15.53 -18.57
CA GLU A 81 -0.21 15.26 -17.89
C GLU A 81 -0.99 16.56 -17.63
N GLN A 82 -0.35 17.64 -17.17
CA GLN A 82 -0.98 18.95 -16.98
C GLN A 82 -1.56 19.51 -18.30
N LEU A 83 -0.90 19.28 -19.42
CA LEU A 83 -1.43 19.68 -20.73
C LEU A 83 -2.62 18.82 -21.18
N TYR A 84 -2.65 17.54 -20.77
CA TYR A 84 -3.81 16.65 -21.01
C TYR A 84 -4.97 16.94 -20.03
N GLU A 85 -4.71 17.48 -18.84
CA GLU A 85 -5.72 17.93 -17.88
C GLU A 85 -6.64 19.03 -18.43
N PHE A 86 -6.20 19.78 -19.42
CA PHE A 86 -7.09 20.68 -20.18
C PHE A 86 -8.32 19.99 -20.79
N ASN A 87 -8.29 18.69 -20.93
CA ASN A 87 -9.39 17.88 -21.47
C ASN A 87 -10.22 17.14 -20.40
N ASN A 88 -10.04 17.42 -19.10
CA ASN A 88 -10.81 16.84 -17.97
C ASN A 88 -10.85 15.29 -17.92
N THR A 89 -9.88 14.60 -18.51
CA THR A 89 -9.84 13.13 -18.50
C THR A 89 -8.51 12.66 -17.91
N PRO A 90 -8.51 11.92 -16.78
CA PRO A 90 -7.27 11.41 -16.20
C PRO A 90 -6.61 10.37 -17.12
N THR A 91 -5.31 10.53 -17.34
CA THR A 91 -4.49 9.66 -18.20
C THR A 91 -3.13 9.36 -17.55
N GLY A 92 -2.38 8.43 -18.15
CA GLY A 92 -1.03 8.10 -17.70
C GLY A 92 -0.97 7.02 -16.63
N THR A 93 0.17 6.86 -15.98
CA THR A 93 0.40 5.82 -14.97
C THR A 93 0.18 6.37 -13.56
N LEU A 94 -0.79 5.80 -12.84
CA LEU A 94 -1.02 6.04 -11.42
C LEU A 94 -0.26 4.99 -10.60
N ARG A 95 0.71 5.44 -9.80
CA ARG A 95 1.55 4.58 -8.95
C ARG A 95 1.11 4.68 -7.50
N ILE A 96 0.53 3.58 -6.99
CA ILE A 96 -0.05 3.52 -5.65
C ILE A 96 0.79 2.61 -4.76
N GLY A 97 1.30 3.15 -3.64
CA GLY A 97 1.94 2.37 -2.59
C GLY A 97 0.94 1.95 -1.50
N SER A 98 1.01 0.71 -1.03
CA SER A 98 0.17 0.27 0.09
C SER A 98 0.70 -1.00 0.76
N SER A 99 0.07 -1.39 1.88
CA SER A 99 0.24 -2.75 2.42
C SER A 99 -0.37 -3.79 1.48
N SER A 100 0.19 -5.01 1.46
CA SER A 100 -0.31 -6.12 0.64
C SER A 100 -1.79 -6.41 0.91
N THR A 101 -2.21 -6.32 2.16
CA THR A 101 -3.61 -6.57 2.54
C THR A 101 -4.56 -5.49 2.02
N MET A 102 -4.18 -4.22 2.09
CA MET A 102 -4.97 -3.12 1.53
C MET A 102 -5.07 -3.26 0.01
N ALA A 103 -3.97 -3.61 -0.65
CA ALA A 103 -3.95 -3.85 -2.08
C ALA A 103 -4.91 -4.96 -2.48
N GLN A 104 -4.88 -6.11 -1.80
CA GLN A 104 -5.70 -7.28 -2.12
C GLN A 104 -7.17 -7.10 -1.81
N ASN A 105 -7.51 -6.48 -0.68
CA ASN A 105 -8.90 -6.42 -0.22
C ASN A 105 -9.65 -5.15 -0.66
N VAL A 106 -8.94 -4.11 -1.07
CA VAL A 106 -9.55 -2.81 -1.43
C VAL A 106 -9.08 -2.34 -2.80
N LEU A 107 -7.77 -2.11 -2.96
CA LEU A 107 -7.28 -1.41 -4.14
C LEU A 107 -7.44 -2.22 -5.43
N ALA A 108 -7.33 -3.54 -5.38
CA ALA A 108 -7.48 -4.39 -6.56
C ALA A 108 -8.87 -4.23 -7.20
N THR A 109 -9.94 -4.29 -6.41
CA THR A 109 -11.31 -4.12 -6.92
C THR A 109 -11.56 -2.67 -7.30
N MET A 110 -11.19 -1.72 -6.44
CA MET A 110 -11.41 -0.30 -6.67
C MET A 110 -10.70 0.18 -7.95
N THR A 111 -9.44 -0.21 -8.16
CA THR A 111 -8.68 0.19 -9.36
C THR A 111 -9.23 -0.47 -10.62
N ALA A 112 -9.73 -1.72 -10.54
CA ALA A 112 -10.39 -2.38 -11.65
C ALA A 112 -11.67 -1.62 -12.09
N ASP A 113 -12.44 -1.11 -11.14
CA ASP A 113 -13.63 -0.29 -11.45
C ASP A 113 -13.26 1.09 -11.98
N MET A 114 -12.26 1.73 -11.39
CA MET A 114 -11.74 3.02 -11.85
C MET A 114 -11.24 2.96 -13.30
N LEU A 115 -10.53 1.88 -13.69
CA LEU A 115 -10.00 1.73 -15.04
C LEU A 115 -11.11 1.46 -16.11
N LYS A 116 -12.27 0.99 -15.72
CA LYS A 116 -13.43 0.89 -16.63
C LYS A 116 -13.94 2.29 -17.00
N GLU A 117 -13.94 3.21 -16.04
CA GLU A 117 -14.40 4.59 -16.25
C GLU A 117 -13.32 5.46 -16.91
N TYR A 118 -12.05 5.19 -16.61
CA TYR A 118 -10.91 5.96 -17.13
C TYR A 118 -9.94 5.07 -17.92
N PRO A 119 -10.27 4.71 -19.17
CA PRO A 119 -9.45 3.78 -19.95
C PRO A 119 -8.07 4.33 -20.35
N GLY A 120 -7.85 5.64 -20.22
CA GLY A 120 -6.54 6.27 -20.43
C GLY A 120 -5.55 6.10 -19.28
N LEU A 121 -6.01 5.55 -18.12
CA LEU A 121 -5.14 5.29 -16.99
C LEU A 121 -4.49 3.91 -17.05
N THR A 122 -3.29 3.84 -16.50
CA THR A 122 -2.62 2.59 -16.12
C THR A 122 -2.35 2.62 -14.62
N VAL A 123 -2.62 1.55 -13.90
CA VAL A 123 -2.35 1.45 -12.46
C VAL A 123 -1.13 0.57 -12.21
N ASN A 124 -0.22 1.07 -11.38
CA ASN A 124 0.91 0.32 -10.83
C ASN A 124 0.79 0.25 -9.31
N LEU A 125 0.40 -0.92 -8.77
CA LEU A 125 0.32 -1.16 -7.33
C LEU A 125 1.66 -1.70 -6.80
N VAL A 126 2.26 -0.96 -5.87
CA VAL A 126 3.51 -1.33 -5.20
C VAL A 126 3.19 -1.71 -3.76
N THR A 127 3.53 -2.94 -3.38
CA THR A 127 3.17 -3.49 -2.06
C THR A 127 4.38 -4.04 -1.33
N GLY A 128 4.25 -4.18 0.00
CA GLY A 128 5.29 -4.82 0.82
C GLY A 128 6.46 -3.93 1.17
N ILE A 129 6.39 -2.62 0.90
CA ILE A 129 7.40 -1.66 1.35
C ILE A 129 7.03 -1.23 2.78
N PRO A 130 7.85 -1.49 3.80
CA PRO A 130 7.50 -1.22 5.20
C PRO A 130 7.24 0.27 5.49
N ALA A 131 8.01 1.15 4.87
CA ALA A 131 7.88 2.60 4.95
C ALA A 131 8.16 3.20 3.56
N PRO A 132 7.18 3.19 2.64
CA PRO A 132 7.40 3.71 1.30
C PRO A 132 7.74 5.19 1.35
N ASP A 133 8.83 5.55 0.69
CA ASP A 133 9.20 6.92 0.40
C ASP A 133 8.59 7.29 -0.96
N LEU A 134 7.59 8.20 -0.94
CA LEU A 134 6.88 8.59 -2.16
C LEU A 134 7.85 9.05 -3.27
N ILE A 135 8.85 9.83 -2.89
CA ILE A 135 9.80 10.42 -3.84
C ILE A 135 10.81 9.38 -4.32
N ALA A 136 11.45 8.67 -3.39
CA ALA A 136 12.49 7.69 -3.72
C ALA A 136 11.91 6.49 -4.49
N ASP A 137 10.70 6.03 -4.13
CA ASP A 137 10.02 4.92 -4.78
C ASP A 137 9.22 5.34 -6.01
N GLY A 138 9.12 6.66 -6.29
CA GLY A 138 8.39 7.24 -7.43
C GLY A 138 6.91 6.93 -7.40
N LEU A 139 6.30 7.04 -6.22
CA LEU A 139 4.88 6.82 -6.01
C LEU A 139 4.12 8.14 -6.13
N ASP A 140 2.91 8.09 -6.71
CA ASP A 140 2.01 9.24 -6.78
C ASP A 140 1.22 9.40 -5.48
N VAL A 141 0.82 8.28 -4.88
CA VAL A 141 0.03 8.23 -3.64
C VAL A 141 0.36 6.99 -2.82
N VAL A 142 0.33 7.11 -1.50
CA VAL A 142 0.47 5.98 -0.57
C VAL A 142 -0.76 5.88 0.32
N ILE A 143 -1.33 4.68 0.41
CA ILE A 143 -2.48 4.42 1.27
C ILE A 143 -1.98 3.83 2.59
N ARG A 144 -2.21 4.56 3.67
CA ARG A 144 -1.78 4.20 5.03
C ARG A 144 -2.96 3.99 5.97
N THR A 145 -2.77 3.09 6.93
CA THR A 145 -3.76 2.81 7.99
C THR A 145 -3.15 3.05 9.36
N GLY A 146 -3.95 3.61 10.27
CA GLY A 146 -3.52 3.93 11.63
C GLY A 146 -3.01 5.35 11.78
N ALA A 147 -2.39 5.65 12.93
CA ALA A 147 -1.82 6.95 13.21
C ALA A 147 -0.70 7.30 12.21
N LEU A 148 -0.68 8.54 11.77
CA LEU A 148 0.38 9.08 10.94
C LEU A 148 1.52 9.55 11.85
N GLN A 149 2.75 9.28 11.42
CA GLN A 149 3.93 9.91 11.99
C GLN A 149 4.14 11.27 11.33
N ASP A 150 4.79 12.18 12.02
CA ASP A 150 5.17 13.47 11.48
C ASP A 150 6.00 13.30 10.20
N SER A 151 5.56 13.92 9.13
CA SER A 151 6.22 13.88 7.84
C SER A 151 5.94 15.15 7.05
N SER A 152 6.76 15.43 6.04
CA SER A 152 6.55 16.54 5.11
C SER A 152 5.45 16.28 4.07
N LEU A 153 4.79 15.11 4.13
CA LEU A 153 3.75 14.72 3.18
C LEU A 153 2.40 15.32 3.57
N PHE A 154 1.62 15.64 2.57
CA PHE A 154 0.21 15.95 2.77
C PHE A 154 -0.60 14.69 2.98
N SER A 155 -1.68 14.80 3.73
CA SER A 155 -2.57 13.69 4.00
C SER A 155 -4.03 14.07 3.79
N LYS A 156 -4.81 13.18 3.18
CA LYS A 156 -6.29 13.23 3.15
C LYS A 156 -6.84 12.00 3.84
N ARG A 157 -7.67 12.20 4.85
CA ARG A 157 -8.40 11.10 5.49
C ARG A 157 -9.45 10.57 4.50
N LEU A 158 -9.35 9.29 4.17
CA LEU A 158 -10.28 8.60 3.25
C LEU A 158 -11.50 8.04 3.99
N GLY A 159 -11.29 7.66 5.24
CA GLY A 159 -12.30 7.04 6.08
C GLY A 159 -11.66 6.27 7.24
N SER A 160 -12.33 5.23 7.69
CA SER A 160 -11.83 4.37 8.77
C SER A 160 -12.35 2.94 8.62
N MET A 161 -11.61 2.00 9.21
CA MET A 161 -11.96 0.59 9.28
C MET A 161 -12.42 0.24 10.69
N PRO A 162 -13.67 -0.20 10.87
CA PRO A 162 -14.12 -0.78 12.13
C PRO A 162 -13.25 -1.97 12.51
N MET A 163 -12.86 -2.04 13.79
CA MET A 163 -12.05 -3.13 14.33
C MET A 163 -12.91 -4.02 15.21
N VAL A 164 -12.67 -5.33 15.18
CA VAL A 164 -13.38 -6.32 16.00
C VAL A 164 -12.41 -7.30 16.64
N ILE A 165 -12.76 -7.77 17.82
CA ILE A 165 -12.15 -8.97 18.38
C ILE A 165 -12.95 -10.17 17.91
N CYS A 166 -12.28 -11.16 17.33
CA CYS A 166 -12.96 -12.30 16.77
C CYS A 166 -12.12 -13.58 16.87
N ALA A 167 -12.81 -14.72 16.78
CA ALA A 167 -12.19 -16.04 16.75
C ALA A 167 -12.99 -16.99 15.86
N ALA A 168 -12.34 -18.02 15.33
CA ALA A 168 -13.03 -19.08 14.62
C ALA A 168 -13.90 -19.89 15.61
N LYS A 169 -15.11 -20.30 15.18
CA LYS A 169 -15.99 -21.17 16.00
C LYS A 169 -15.33 -22.48 16.38
N SER A 170 -14.48 -23.03 15.52
CA SER A 170 -13.69 -24.23 15.81
C SER A 170 -12.76 -24.05 17.01
N TYR A 171 -12.16 -22.84 17.14
CA TYR A 171 -11.33 -22.50 18.29
C TYR A 171 -12.15 -22.37 19.56
N LEU A 172 -13.27 -21.63 19.49
CA LEU A 172 -14.15 -21.39 20.64
C LEU A 172 -14.81 -22.69 21.16
N SER A 173 -15.13 -23.64 20.27
CA SER A 173 -15.69 -24.93 20.68
C SER A 173 -14.70 -25.78 21.48
N GLN A 174 -13.41 -25.62 21.29
CA GLN A 174 -12.35 -26.36 21.98
C GLN A 174 -11.89 -25.66 23.27
N HIS A 175 -11.88 -24.32 23.30
CA HIS A 175 -11.26 -23.55 24.37
C HIS A 175 -12.27 -22.74 25.20
N GLY A 176 -13.56 -22.79 24.84
CA GLY A 176 -14.57 -21.92 25.42
C GLY A 176 -14.62 -20.53 24.83
N THR A 177 -15.64 -19.76 25.19
CA THR A 177 -15.82 -18.37 24.75
C THR A 177 -15.57 -17.42 25.92
N PRO A 178 -14.64 -16.47 25.82
CA PRO A 178 -14.40 -15.48 26.86
C PRO A 178 -15.64 -14.62 27.05
N GLN A 179 -16.04 -14.40 28.31
CA GLN A 179 -17.26 -13.65 28.66
C GLN A 179 -16.98 -12.15 28.86
N LYS A 180 -15.78 -11.81 29.30
CA LYS A 180 -15.33 -10.44 29.54
C LYS A 180 -13.88 -10.26 29.02
N PRO A 181 -13.46 -9.02 28.72
CA PRO A 181 -12.12 -8.75 28.20
C PRO A 181 -10.98 -9.32 29.04
N SER A 182 -11.10 -9.35 30.37
CA SER A 182 -10.07 -9.92 31.25
C SER A 182 -9.85 -11.43 31.09
N ASP A 183 -10.83 -12.15 30.54
CA ASP A 183 -10.71 -13.61 30.36
C ASP A 183 -9.73 -13.94 29.22
N MET A 184 -9.49 -12.98 28.34
CA MET A 184 -8.64 -13.17 27.15
C MET A 184 -7.19 -13.55 27.47
N VAL A 185 -6.71 -13.29 28.69
CA VAL A 185 -5.38 -13.70 29.14
C VAL A 185 -5.18 -15.23 29.07
N ASN A 186 -6.27 -16.01 29.11
CA ASN A 186 -6.26 -17.46 29.06
C ASN A 186 -6.34 -18.03 27.63
N PHE A 187 -6.41 -17.17 26.62
CA PHE A 187 -6.58 -17.58 25.22
C PHE A 187 -5.33 -17.27 24.39
N SER A 188 -5.10 -18.07 23.35
CA SER A 188 -4.04 -17.79 22.38
C SER A 188 -4.37 -16.54 21.56
N TRP A 189 -3.44 -15.62 21.48
CA TRP A 189 -3.54 -14.42 20.66
C TRP A 189 -2.78 -14.54 19.36
N LEU A 190 -3.36 -13.96 18.30
CA LEU A 190 -2.74 -13.76 17.01
C LEU A 190 -2.30 -12.29 16.95
N GLU A 191 -1.00 -12.05 17.05
CA GLU A 191 -0.41 -10.72 17.15
C GLU A 191 0.08 -10.23 15.79
N TYR A 192 -0.30 -8.99 15.46
CA TYR A 192 0.20 -8.27 14.30
C TYR A 192 1.29 -7.29 14.72
N SER A 193 2.56 -7.66 14.49
CA SER A 193 3.75 -6.98 15.05
C SER A 193 4.09 -5.61 14.41
N VAL A 194 3.40 -5.20 13.34
CA VAL A 194 3.62 -3.88 12.71
C VAL A 194 2.92 -2.74 13.47
N ARG A 195 2.17 -3.04 14.52
CA ARG A 195 1.61 -2.00 15.39
C ARG A 195 2.71 -1.42 16.26
N PRO A 196 2.85 -0.08 16.31
CA PRO A 196 3.80 0.56 17.23
C PRO A 196 3.50 0.23 18.69
N ASP A 197 2.19 0.09 19.02
CA ASP A 197 1.69 -0.32 20.32
C ASP A 197 0.88 -1.60 20.14
N SER A 198 1.31 -2.69 20.73
CA SER A 198 0.56 -3.95 20.78
C SER A 198 -0.75 -3.82 21.57
N GLU A 199 -0.96 -2.68 22.22
CA GLU A 199 -2.12 -2.36 23.02
C GLU A 199 -3.27 -1.78 22.19
N PHE A 200 -4.48 -2.06 22.60
CA PHE A 200 -5.69 -1.40 22.08
C PHE A 200 -6.71 -1.23 23.20
N GLU A 201 -7.63 -0.31 23.02
CA GLU A 201 -8.65 0.00 24.01
C GLU A 201 -10.00 -0.55 23.58
N LEU A 202 -10.67 -1.16 24.55
CA LEU A 202 -12.08 -1.55 24.46
C LEU A 202 -12.89 -0.66 25.38
N ILE A 203 -13.92 -0.07 24.84
CA ILE A 203 -14.84 0.80 25.57
C ILE A 203 -16.14 0.02 25.81
N ALA A 204 -16.46 -0.19 27.07
CA ALA A 204 -17.69 -0.83 27.49
C ALA A 204 -18.92 0.10 27.25
N PRO A 205 -20.16 -0.43 27.23
CA PRO A 205 -21.36 0.38 27.07
C PRO A 205 -21.50 1.50 28.11
N GLU A 206 -20.95 1.28 29.31
CA GLU A 206 -20.95 2.24 30.41
C GLU A 206 -19.86 3.31 30.28
N GLY A 207 -19.08 3.29 29.17
CA GLY A 207 -17.98 4.23 28.92
C GLY A 207 -16.67 3.86 29.63
N ILE A 208 -16.60 2.70 30.29
CA ILE A 208 -15.36 2.23 30.92
C ILE A 208 -14.40 1.72 29.86
N THR A 209 -13.22 2.30 29.81
CA THR A 209 -12.14 1.87 28.90
C THR A 209 -11.29 0.79 29.56
N THR A 210 -11.10 -0.31 28.87
CA THR A 210 -10.18 -1.39 29.25
C THR A 210 -9.05 -1.46 28.23
N ARG A 211 -7.81 -1.32 28.69
CA ARG A 211 -6.62 -1.48 27.85
C ARG A 211 -6.26 -2.94 27.77
N ILE A 212 -6.05 -3.43 26.56
CA ILE A 212 -5.71 -4.81 26.25
C ILE A 212 -4.32 -4.84 25.65
N SER A 213 -3.43 -5.60 26.28
CA SER A 213 -2.04 -5.87 25.80
C SER A 213 -1.93 -7.35 25.49
N PRO A 214 -2.28 -7.79 24.28
CA PRO A 214 -2.21 -9.20 23.93
C PRO A 214 -0.75 -9.64 23.87
N GLN A 215 -0.46 -10.80 24.48
CA GLN A 215 0.81 -11.46 24.27
C GLN A 215 0.59 -12.62 23.29
N GLY A 216 1.03 -12.41 22.05
CA GLY A 216 0.79 -13.35 20.98
C GLY A 216 1.66 -14.61 21.10
N ARG A 217 1.04 -15.79 21.08
CA ARG A 217 1.75 -17.04 20.80
C ARG A 217 2.08 -17.19 19.32
N PHE A 218 1.33 -16.51 18.45
CA PHE A 218 1.51 -16.42 17.01
C PHE A 218 1.74 -14.97 16.64
N VAL A 219 2.92 -14.64 16.15
CA VAL A 219 3.33 -13.26 15.83
C VAL A 219 3.69 -13.17 14.36
N THR A 220 3.15 -12.19 13.66
CA THR A 220 3.47 -11.95 12.25
C THR A 220 3.39 -10.45 11.90
N ASN A 221 4.18 -10.04 10.94
CA ASN A 221 4.09 -8.71 10.30
C ASN A 221 3.21 -8.72 9.03
N ASP A 222 2.64 -9.88 8.67
CA ASP A 222 1.74 -10.02 7.53
C ASP A 222 0.31 -10.30 7.98
N SER A 223 -0.59 -9.35 7.70
CA SER A 223 -1.99 -9.45 8.12
C SER A 223 -2.76 -10.57 7.41
N GLN A 224 -2.37 -10.98 6.21
CA GLN A 224 -2.98 -12.13 5.55
C GLN A 224 -2.65 -13.44 6.27
N THR A 225 -1.40 -13.59 6.72
CA THR A 225 -0.99 -14.73 7.56
C THR A 225 -1.80 -14.76 8.85
N MET A 226 -1.97 -13.62 9.53
CA MET A 226 -2.79 -13.53 10.73
C MET A 226 -4.25 -13.97 10.48
N ILE A 227 -4.87 -13.52 9.40
CA ILE A 227 -6.23 -13.92 9.03
C ILE A 227 -6.31 -15.42 8.69
N ARG A 228 -5.30 -16.00 8.06
CA ARG A 228 -5.25 -17.44 7.81
C ARG A 228 -5.16 -18.25 9.10
N TRP A 229 -4.34 -17.83 10.06
CA TRP A 229 -4.30 -18.44 11.39
C TRP A 229 -5.65 -18.34 12.12
N LEU A 230 -6.29 -17.17 12.04
CA LEU A 230 -7.62 -16.98 12.59
C LEU A 230 -8.64 -17.98 12.02
N LYS A 231 -8.68 -18.11 10.69
CA LYS A 231 -9.56 -19.07 10.00
C LYS A 231 -9.23 -20.52 10.32
N ALA A 232 -7.96 -20.82 10.55
CA ALA A 232 -7.50 -22.15 10.97
C ALA A 232 -7.79 -22.48 12.44
N GLY A 233 -8.36 -21.53 13.20
CA GLY A 233 -8.69 -21.74 14.62
C GLY A 233 -7.47 -21.71 15.54
N ALA A 234 -6.46 -20.90 15.23
CA ALA A 234 -5.23 -20.82 16.03
C ALA A 234 -5.37 -19.93 17.27
N GLY A 235 -6.40 -19.05 17.33
CA GLY A 235 -6.55 -18.13 18.45
C GLY A 235 -7.55 -16.99 18.19
N ILE A 236 -7.48 -15.98 19.05
CA ILE A 236 -8.25 -14.74 19.00
C ILE A 236 -7.44 -13.68 18.25
N ALA A 237 -8.08 -12.89 17.39
CA ALA A 237 -7.49 -11.78 16.68
C ALA A 237 -8.23 -10.47 16.94
N TYR A 238 -7.50 -9.35 16.90
CA TYR A 238 -8.05 -8.00 16.74
C TYR A 238 -7.81 -7.56 15.30
N ALA A 239 -8.87 -7.58 14.51
CA ALA A 239 -8.78 -7.42 13.07
C ALA A 239 -9.80 -6.42 12.51
N PRO A 240 -9.53 -5.78 11.36
CA PRO A 240 -10.54 -5.02 10.63
C PRO A 240 -11.73 -5.92 10.27
N LEU A 241 -12.93 -5.48 10.60
CA LEU A 241 -14.18 -6.22 10.31
C LEU A 241 -14.31 -6.60 8.84
N MET A 242 -13.95 -5.68 7.96
CA MET A 242 -14.05 -5.88 6.51
C MET A 242 -13.19 -7.05 5.96
N TRP A 243 -12.21 -7.52 6.71
CA TRP A 243 -11.35 -8.64 6.27
C TRP A 243 -11.86 -10.01 6.72
N VAL A 244 -12.86 -10.04 7.61
CA VAL A 244 -13.43 -11.27 8.19
C VAL A 244 -14.94 -11.35 8.01
N ILE A 245 -15.55 -10.36 7.36
CA ILE A 245 -17.00 -10.22 7.28
C ILE A 245 -17.68 -11.41 6.58
N GLU A 246 -17.07 -11.95 5.54
CA GLU A 246 -17.64 -13.07 4.80
C GLU A 246 -17.64 -14.35 5.63
N GLU A 247 -16.60 -14.58 6.43
CA GLU A 247 -16.52 -15.69 7.38
C GLU A 247 -17.53 -15.51 8.53
N ILE A 248 -17.75 -14.28 8.96
CA ILE A 248 -18.78 -13.96 9.97
C ILE A 248 -20.18 -14.27 9.42
N LYS A 249 -20.48 -13.83 8.18
CA LYS A 249 -21.76 -14.12 7.51
C LYS A 249 -21.99 -15.62 7.32
N ARG A 250 -20.94 -16.40 7.03
CA ARG A 250 -21.02 -17.86 6.94
C ARG A 250 -21.07 -18.55 8.30
N GLY A 251 -20.90 -17.81 9.38
CA GLY A 251 -20.89 -18.34 10.73
C GLY A 251 -19.64 -19.15 11.08
N GLU A 252 -18.54 -18.97 10.37
CA GLU A 252 -17.24 -19.62 10.61
C GLU A 252 -16.42 -18.87 11.67
N ILE A 253 -16.55 -17.53 11.69
CA ILE A 253 -15.92 -16.63 12.68
C ILE A 253 -17.00 -15.96 13.50
N GLU A 254 -16.73 -15.78 14.79
CA GLU A 254 -17.59 -15.09 15.73
C GLU A 254 -16.92 -13.83 16.26
N ILE A 255 -17.70 -12.71 16.32
CA ILE A 255 -17.28 -11.47 16.99
C ILE A 255 -17.49 -11.65 18.50
N LEU A 256 -16.42 -11.40 19.23
CA LEU A 256 -16.42 -11.41 20.69
C LEU A 256 -16.72 -10.00 21.23
N PHE A 257 -17.32 -9.93 22.42
CA PHE A 257 -17.59 -8.65 23.12
C PHE A 257 -18.37 -7.64 22.25
N LYS A 258 -19.47 -8.06 21.64
CA LYS A 258 -20.28 -7.24 20.71
C LYS A 258 -20.81 -5.94 21.32
N SER A 259 -20.95 -5.88 22.65
CA SER A 259 -21.34 -4.65 23.35
C SER A 259 -20.18 -3.67 23.56
N TYR A 260 -18.94 -4.11 23.36
CA TYR A 260 -17.78 -3.25 23.45
C TYR A 260 -17.44 -2.67 22.07
N HIS A 261 -16.84 -1.49 22.07
CA HIS A 261 -16.32 -0.91 20.83
C HIS A 261 -14.88 -0.46 21.03
N SER A 262 -14.19 -0.28 19.95
CA SER A 262 -12.84 0.32 19.89
C SER A 262 -12.83 1.39 18.81
N ASP A 263 -11.88 2.30 18.90
CA ASP A 263 -11.72 3.33 17.87
C ASP A 263 -11.45 2.69 16.51
N PRO A 264 -12.22 3.08 15.47
CA PRO A 264 -12.00 2.58 14.14
C PRO A 264 -10.66 3.08 13.61
N ARG A 265 -9.93 2.20 12.92
CA ARG A 265 -8.61 2.51 12.41
C ARG A 265 -8.70 3.46 11.22
N PRO A 266 -8.14 4.68 11.29
CA PRO A 266 -8.22 5.64 10.20
C PRO A 266 -7.42 5.17 8.99
N VAL A 267 -7.87 5.57 7.80
CA VAL A 267 -7.21 5.34 6.51
C VAL A 267 -6.93 6.68 5.86
N TYR A 268 -5.70 6.84 5.38
CA TYR A 268 -5.22 8.07 4.76
C TYR A 268 -4.61 7.81 3.39
N ALA A 269 -4.78 8.76 2.49
CA ALA A 269 -3.94 8.93 1.32
C ALA A 269 -2.85 9.94 1.67
N LEU A 270 -1.58 9.59 1.39
CA LEU A 270 -0.42 10.47 1.53
C LEU A 270 0.10 10.81 0.14
N TYR A 271 0.47 12.09 -0.07
CA TYR A 271 0.97 12.61 -1.35
C TYR A 271 1.87 13.82 -1.11
N THR A 272 2.63 14.25 -2.14
CA THR A 272 3.68 15.26 -2.00
C THR A 272 3.21 16.71 -2.18
N GLU A 273 2.13 16.96 -2.93
CA GLU A 273 1.68 18.31 -3.30
C GLU A 273 0.22 18.57 -2.90
N LYS A 274 -0.05 19.78 -2.37
CA LYS A 274 -1.40 20.17 -1.93
C LYS A 274 -2.18 20.89 -3.03
N ASP A 275 -1.52 21.82 -3.74
CA ASP A 275 -2.21 22.82 -4.55
C ASP A 275 -2.34 22.44 -6.03
N LYS A 276 -1.66 21.38 -6.48
CA LYS A 276 -1.69 20.90 -7.87
C LYS A 276 -1.66 19.39 -7.92
N LEU A 277 -2.64 18.76 -7.24
CA LEU A 277 -2.75 17.32 -7.23
C LEU A 277 -3.10 16.82 -8.64
N PRO A 278 -2.31 15.97 -9.28
CA PRO A 278 -2.61 15.41 -10.59
C PRO A 278 -4.00 14.77 -10.62
N LEU A 279 -4.74 14.95 -11.71
CA LEU A 279 -6.13 14.49 -11.82
C LEU A 279 -6.26 12.97 -11.58
N LYS A 280 -5.30 12.17 -12.02
CA LYS A 280 -5.22 10.73 -11.75
C LYS A 280 -5.19 10.39 -10.26
N VAL A 281 -4.46 11.21 -9.45
CA VAL A 281 -4.37 11.03 -8.00
C VAL A 281 -5.67 11.49 -7.32
N GLN A 282 -6.23 12.60 -7.78
CA GLN A 282 -7.50 13.13 -7.27
C GLN A 282 -8.62 12.12 -7.47
N VAL A 283 -8.77 11.57 -8.66
CA VAL A 283 -9.75 10.53 -8.98
C VAL A 283 -9.56 9.30 -8.09
N CYS A 284 -8.33 8.81 -7.91
CA CYS A 284 -8.05 7.70 -7.02
C CYS A 284 -8.49 7.98 -5.57
N ILE A 285 -8.19 9.17 -5.08
CA ILE A 285 -8.57 9.60 -3.72
C ILE A 285 -10.10 9.69 -3.58
N ASP A 286 -10.80 10.17 -4.60
CA ASP A 286 -12.26 10.31 -4.59
C ASP A 286 -12.94 8.94 -4.63
N TYR A 287 -12.46 8.01 -5.46
CA TYR A 287 -12.90 6.61 -5.48
C TYR A 287 -12.71 5.91 -4.13
N LEU A 288 -11.55 6.10 -3.49
CA LEU A 288 -11.28 5.54 -2.18
C LEU A 288 -12.15 6.17 -1.09
N THR A 289 -12.37 7.47 -1.15
CA THR A 289 -13.24 8.17 -0.19
C THR A 289 -14.67 7.63 -0.26
N GLU A 290 -15.20 7.47 -1.47
CA GLU A 290 -16.53 6.90 -1.67
C GLU A 290 -16.60 5.42 -1.28
N TYR A 291 -15.55 4.64 -1.55
CA TYR A 291 -15.45 3.25 -1.10
C TYR A 291 -15.56 3.15 0.42
N PHE A 292 -14.74 3.93 1.17
CA PHE A 292 -14.76 3.86 2.63
C PHE A 292 -16.03 4.44 3.25
N LYS A 293 -16.71 5.36 2.59
CA LYS A 293 -18.04 5.83 2.97
C LYS A 293 -19.06 4.70 2.90
N ARG A 294 -19.12 3.98 1.79
CA ARG A 294 -19.98 2.80 1.61
C ARG A 294 -19.67 1.68 2.62
N VAL A 295 -18.39 1.43 2.86
CA VAL A 295 -17.94 0.49 3.90
C VAL A 295 -18.49 0.88 5.26
N ALA A 296 -18.41 2.16 5.64
CA ALA A 296 -18.93 2.62 6.93
C ALA A 296 -20.46 2.41 7.07
N GLU A 297 -21.22 2.62 6.00
CA GLU A 297 -22.67 2.40 5.96
C GLU A 297 -23.03 0.90 6.11
N VAL A 298 -22.37 0.04 5.34
CA VAL A 298 -22.63 -1.42 5.35
C VAL A 298 -22.32 -2.05 6.71
N TYR A 299 -21.30 -1.55 7.42
CA TYR A 299 -20.87 -2.17 8.66
C TYR A 299 -21.46 -1.55 9.92
N GLN A 300 -22.36 -0.57 9.81
CA GLN A 300 -23.10 -0.02 10.96
C GLN A 300 -23.87 -1.08 11.73
N GLY A 301 -24.40 -2.10 11.06
CA GLY A 301 -25.17 -3.19 11.68
C GLY A 301 -24.36 -4.23 12.45
N TYR A 302 -23.03 -4.13 12.46
CA TYR A 302 -22.11 -5.04 13.16
C TYR A 302 -21.40 -4.41 14.36
N ARG A 303 -21.82 -3.19 14.73
CA ARG A 303 -21.36 -2.47 15.93
C ARG A 303 -22.20 -2.81 17.12
#